data_0c82cf489e844711623fe66b9a71e2eb
#
_entry.id   0c82cf489e844711623fe66b9a71e2eb
#
_cell.length_a   1.000
_cell.length_b   1.000
_cell.length_c   1.000
_cell.angle_alpha   90.00
_cell.angle_beta   90.00
_cell.angle_gamma   90.00
#
_symmetry.space_group_name_H-M   'P 1'
#
loop_
_entity.id
_entity.type
_entity.pdbx_description
1 polymer ?
#
loop_
_entity_poly.entity_id
_entity_poly.type
_entity_poly.pdbx_seq_one_letter_code
_entity_poly.pdbx_strand_id
1 'polypeptide(L)'
;ILEYDNSGRGGKYYDWDKAYFRTAIYQTYDMSVSGATQNTNYYTSLSYTQDEGRLKMNSFDRVSGRLNLTQKVGKFLELTTNASLARTKKSGYNDTRNTGSNYFMQTRNLLWGLYWPTDYKTGELWTERYGSYAYNGLYYDKEWENGSTSTKIIAAETLTLHLMPGLDLRSIYSYDNTTVKDHIYYSANHYKGSADNGNVNEYRTT
;
A
#
# COMPACT_ATOMS: atom_id res chain seq x y z
N ILE A 1 -25.50 -6.64 -27.50
CA ILE A 1 -25.63 -7.70 -26.50
C ILE A 1 -24.88 -8.96 -26.97
N LEU A 2 -25.07 -9.40 -28.21
CA LEU A 2 -24.44 -10.61 -28.76
C LEU A 2 -22.91 -10.50 -28.91
N GLU A 3 -22.37 -9.30 -28.95
CA GLU A 3 -20.93 -9.05 -29.18
C GLU A 3 -20.06 -9.36 -27.96
N TYR A 4 -20.60 -9.22 -26.75
CA TYR A 4 -19.88 -9.49 -25.52
C TYR A 4 -20.41 -10.68 -24.70
N ASP A 5 -21.44 -11.35 -25.18
CA ASP A 5 -21.92 -12.60 -24.59
C ASP A 5 -21.14 -13.81 -25.15
N ASN A 6 -21.53 -15.00 -24.76
CA ASN A 6 -20.86 -16.21 -25.22
C ASN A 6 -21.49 -16.87 -26.44
N SER A 7 -22.45 -16.23 -27.14
CA SER A 7 -23.20 -16.83 -28.24
C SER A 7 -22.28 -17.22 -29.41
N GLY A 8 -21.25 -16.41 -29.69
CA GLY A 8 -20.22 -16.73 -30.68
C GLY A 8 -19.12 -17.67 -30.23
N ARG A 9 -19.15 -18.15 -28.97
CA ARG A 9 -18.08 -18.91 -28.34
C ARG A 9 -18.46 -20.36 -28.00
N GLY A 10 -19.54 -20.85 -28.61
CA GLY A 10 -19.99 -22.24 -28.44
C GLY A 10 -20.49 -22.54 -27.02
N GLY A 11 -21.08 -21.58 -26.35
CA GLY A 11 -21.62 -21.72 -24.99
C GLY A 11 -20.56 -21.78 -23.88
N LYS A 12 -19.31 -21.42 -24.15
CA LYS A 12 -18.24 -21.39 -23.14
C LYS A 12 -18.37 -20.15 -22.27
N TYR A 13 -18.14 -20.32 -20.97
CA TYR A 13 -18.09 -19.24 -19.99
C TYR A 13 -16.65 -18.81 -19.73
N TYR A 14 -16.47 -17.51 -19.45
CA TYR A 14 -15.17 -16.97 -19.05
C TYR A 14 -15.03 -17.06 -17.54
N ASP A 15 -13.84 -17.48 -17.10
CA ASP A 15 -13.50 -17.60 -15.69
C ASP A 15 -12.90 -16.27 -15.17
N TRP A 16 -13.76 -15.40 -14.70
CA TRP A 16 -13.38 -14.12 -14.13
C TRP A 16 -12.63 -14.25 -12.81
N ASP A 17 -12.90 -15.31 -12.05
CA ASP A 17 -12.20 -15.54 -10.78
C ASP A 17 -10.71 -15.76 -11.03
N LYS A 18 -10.38 -16.61 -11.98
CA LYS A 18 -8.99 -16.85 -12.39
C LYS A 18 -8.33 -15.61 -12.99
N ALA A 19 -9.10 -14.76 -13.66
CA ALA A 19 -8.58 -13.53 -14.23
C ALA A 19 -8.21 -12.49 -13.16
N TYR A 20 -9.03 -12.31 -12.13
CA TYR A 20 -8.87 -11.27 -11.11
C TYR A 20 -8.15 -11.71 -9.85
N PHE A 21 -8.25 -12.98 -9.48
CA PHE A 21 -7.66 -13.50 -8.26
C PHE A 21 -6.36 -14.25 -8.51
N ARG A 22 -5.55 -14.31 -7.49
CA ARG A 22 -4.32 -15.11 -7.43
C ARG A 22 -4.18 -15.75 -6.05
N THR A 23 -3.29 -16.75 -5.95
CA THR A 23 -2.74 -17.15 -4.66
C THR A 23 -1.88 -16.00 -4.15
N ALA A 24 -2.26 -15.44 -3.01
CA ALA A 24 -1.53 -14.34 -2.40
C ALA A 24 -0.34 -14.87 -1.60
N ILE A 25 0.77 -14.14 -1.63
CA ILE A 25 1.99 -14.46 -0.91
C ILE A 25 2.24 -13.37 0.12
N TYR A 26 2.46 -13.79 1.38
CA TYR A 26 2.95 -12.94 2.46
C TYR A 26 4.38 -13.31 2.80
N GLN A 27 5.26 -12.32 2.84
CA GLN A 27 6.68 -12.51 3.16
C GLN A 27 7.14 -11.42 4.13
N THR A 28 7.91 -11.82 5.13
CA THR A 28 8.59 -10.90 6.04
C THR A 28 10.03 -11.33 6.23
N TYR A 29 10.93 -10.37 6.14
CA TYR A 29 12.36 -10.54 6.37
C TYR A 29 12.79 -9.59 7.48
N ASP A 30 13.29 -10.13 8.56
CA ASP A 30 13.74 -9.37 9.71
C ASP A 30 15.22 -9.65 9.99
N MET A 31 15.98 -8.60 10.22
CA MET A 31 17.36 -8.66 10.63
C MET A 31 17.57 -7.75 11.82
N SER A 32 18.29 -8.22 12.83
CA SER A 32 18.64 -7.39 13.97
C SER A 32 20.05 -7.68 14.46
N VAL A 33 20.67 -6.66 15.03
CA VAL A 33 21.98 -6.72 15.66
C VAL A 33 21.90 -6.01 16.99
N SER A 34 22.45 -6.62 18.03
CA SER A 34 22.54 -6.02 19.35
C SER A 34 23.91 -6.30 19.99
N GLY A 35 24.31 -5.43 20.85
CA GLY A 35 25.56 -5.59 21.57
C GLY A 35 25.64 -4.66 22.78
N ALA A 36 26.50 -5.02 23.72
CA ALA A 36 26.74 -4.24 24.93
C ALA A 36 28.20 -4.21 25.28
N THR A 37 28.66 -3.06 25.77
CA THR A 37 29.92 -2.84 26.40
C THR A 37 29.67 -2.24 27.81
N GLN A 38 30.70 -1.90 28.55
CA GLN A 38 30.53 -1.23 29.85
C GLN A 38 29.82 0.13 29.72
N ASN A 39 30.00 0.82 28.57
CA ASN A 39 29.52 2.19 28.37
C ASN A 39 28.51 2.32 27.28
N THR A 40 28.29 1.29 26.47
CA THR A 40 27.39 1.37 25.30
C THR A 40 26.53 0.12 25.24
N ASN A 41 25.22 0.32 25.04
CA ASN A 41 24.27 -0.73 24.75
C ASN A 41 23.50 -0.34 23.51
N TYR A 42 23.44 -1.23 22.52
CA TYR A 42 22.73 -0.92 21.26
C TYR A 42 21.90 -2.10 20.78
N TYR A 43 20.82 -1.75 20.13
CA TYR A 43 20.00 -2.64 19.34
C TYR A 43 19.60 -1.91 18.06
N THR A 44 19.80 -2.57 16.92
CA THR A 44 19.28 -2.09 15.63
C THR A 44 18.58 -3.21 14.90
N SER A 45 17.51 -2.88 14.20
CA SER A 45 16.78 -3.83 13.37
C SER A 45 16.31 -3.21 12.08
N LEU A 46 16.21 -4.05 11.05
CA LEU A 46 15.62 -3.74 9.75
C LEU A 46 14.58 -4.82 9.43
N SER A 47 13.42 -4.40 8.97
CA SER A 47 12.33 -5.30 8.58
C SER A 47 11.79 -4.89 7.21
N TYR A 48 11.55 -5.88 6.36
CA TYR A 48 10.83 -5.75 5.11
C TYR A 48 9.67 -6.71 5.09
N THR A 49 8.48 -6.20 4.81
CA THR A 49 7.25 -6.99 4.67
C THR A 49 6.65 -6.73 3.30
N GLN A 50 6.33 -7.80 2.60
CA GLN A 50 5.55 -7.78 1.37
C GLN A 50 4.29 -8.63 1.58
N ASP A 51 3.13 -8.05 1.29
CA ASP A 51 1.84 -8.72 1.36
C ASP A 51 1.08 -8.51 0.05
N GLU A 52 0.91 -9.57 -0.69
CA GLU A 52 0.13 -9.57 -1.93
C GLU A 52 -1.33 -9.85 -1.61
N GLY A 53 -2.23 -9.00 -2.11
CA GLY A 53 -3.66 -9.27 -2.03
C GLY A 53 -4.09 -10.40 -2.97
N ARG A 54 -5.16 -11.11 -2.62
CA ARG A 54 -5.81 -12.09 -3.51
C ARG A 54 -6.29 -11.44 -4.81
N LEU A 55 -6.76 -10.20 -4.77
CA LEU A 55 -6.97 -9.38 -5.96
C LEU A 55 -5.61 -8.94 -6.50
N LYS A 56 -5.35 -9.18 -7.78
CA LYS A 56 -4.03 -8.95 -8.40
C LYS A 56 -3.52 -7.52 -8.30
N MET A 57 -4.40 -6.54 -8.17
CA MET A 57 -4.03 -5.13 -8.02
C MET A 57 -3.68 -4.75 -6.58
N ASN A 58 -4.07 -5.55 -5.59
CA ASN A 58 -3.83 -5.20 -4.19
C ASN A 58 -2.44 -5.64 -3.77
N SER A 59 -1.65 -4.71 -3.26
CA SER A 59 -0.35 -4.99 -2.65
C SER A 59 -0.08 -4.06 -1.48
N PHE A 60 0.76 -4.55 -0.57
CA PHE A 60 1.25 -3.83 0.58
C PHE A 60 2.74 -4.14 0.74
N ASP A 61 3.55 -3.09 0.77
CA ASP A 61 4.98 -3.17 1.03
C ASP A 61 5.34 -2.28 2.21
N ARG A 62 6.15 -2.77 3.12
CA ARG A 62 6.63 -2.02 4.27
C ARG A 62 8.11 -2.26 4.51
N VAL A 63 8.86 -1.18 4.61
CA VAL A 63 10.24 -1.17 5.13
C VAL A 63 10.23 -0.44 6.46
N SER A 64 10.86 -1.00 7.48
CA SER A 64 11.02 -0.31 8.75
C SER A 64 12.38 -0.58 9.37
N GLY A 65 12.93 0.42 10.05
CA GLY A 65 14.16 0.34 10.79
C GLY A 65 13.98 0.88 12.21
N ARG A 66 14.72 0.33 13.15
CA ARG A 66 14.76 0.77 14.54
C ARG A 66 16.20 0.84 15.05
N LEU A 67 16.48 1.87 15.82
CA LEU A 67 17.72 2.04 16.58
C LEU A 67 17.37 2.36 18.02
N ASN A 68 17.93 1.60 18.94
CA ASN A 68 17.98 1.92 20.36
C ASN A 68 19.45 1.94 20.76
N LEU A 69 19.92 3.05 21.31
CA LEU A 69 21.30 3.25 21.71
C LEU A 69 21.32 3.90 23.08
N THR A 70 22.00 3.29 24.02
CA THR A 70 22.31 3.90 25.31
C THR A 70 23.81 4.03 25.43
N GLN A 71 24.30 5.24 25.73
CA GLN A 71 25.72 5.53 25.87
C GLN A 71 25.99 6.28 27.17
N LYS A 72 26.90 5.76 27.96
CA LYS A 72 27.40 6.42 29.16
C LYS A 72 28.67 7.19 28.84
N VAL A 73 28.69 8.47 29.18
CA VAL A 73 29.83 9.36 28.99
C VAL A 73 30.38 9.75 30.36
N GLY A 74 31.44 9.08 30.76
CA GLY A 74 31.97 9.19 32.11
C GLY A 74 31.01 8.60 33.16
N LYS A 75 30.98 9.25 34.34
CA LYS A 75 30.14 8.82 35.47
C LYS A 75 28.91 9.68 35.68
N PHE A 76 28.79 10.76 34.90
CA PHE A 76 27.79 11.80 35.16
C PHE A 76 26.76 11.98 34.04
N LEU A 77 26.98 11.43 32.83
CA LEU A 77 26.09 11.61 31.71
C LEU A 77 25.72 10.26 31.08
N GLU A 78 24.43 10.05 30.88
CA GLU A 78 23.88 8.97 30.07
C GLU A 78 22.99 9.54 28.97
N LEU A 79 23.22 9.09 27.73
CA LEU A 79 22.43 9.40 26.54
C LEU A 79 21.67 8.17 26.11
N THR A 80 20.34 8.31 25.87
CA THR A 80 19.54 7.22 25.33
C THR A 80 18.79 7.72 24.09
N THR A 81 19.20 7.20 22.94
CA THR A 81 18.59 7.47 21.62
C THR A 81 17.66 6.34 21.25
N ASN A 82 16.41 6.65 20.96
CA ASN A 82 15.44 5.73 20.39
C ASN A 82 14.93 6.33 19.06
N ALA A 83 15.14 5.63 17.95
CA ALA A 83 14.69 6.08 16.65
C ALA A 83 13.99 4.94 15.90
N SER A 84 12.94 5.25 15.20
CA SER A 84 12.29 4.34 14.27
C SER A 84 11.83 5.07 13.03
N LEU A 85 11.99 4.41 11.87
CA LEU A 85 11.52 4.84 10.58
C LEU A 85 10.70 3.71 9.98
N ALA A 86 9.51 4.03 9.47
CA ALA A 86 8.71 3.09 8.70
C ALA A 86 8.18 3.78 7.44
N ARG A 87 8.32 3.12 6.30
CA ARG A 87 7.69 3.50 5.04
C ARG A 87 6.80 2.37 4.57
N THR A 88 5.54 2.69 4.36
CA THR A 88 4.51 1.76 3.88
C THR A 88 4.00 2.25 2.54
N LYS A 89 3.92 1.35 1.56
CA LYS A 89 3.26 1.60 0.28
C LYS A 89 2.11 0.61 0.13
N LYS A 90 0.94 1.12 -0.20
CA LYS A 90 -0.25 0.33 -0.53
C LYS A 90 -0.69 0.67 -1.94
N SER A 91 -1.13 -0.32 -2.69
CA SER A 91 -1.79 -0.12 -3.98
C SER A 91 -3.00 -1.03 -4.08
N GLY A 92 -3.97 -0.64 -4.90
CA GLY A 92 -5.16 -1.42 -5.17
C GLY A 92 -6.47 -0.67 -4.91
N TYR A 93 -7.53 -1.45 -4.71
CA TYR A 93 -8.87 -0.92 -4.50
C TYR A 93 -9.00 -0.29 -3.12
N ASN A 94 -9.17 1.00 -3.08
CA ASN A 94 -9.34 1.76 -1.83
C ASN A 94 -10.72 2.40 -1.73
N ASP A 95 -11.70 1.81 -2.37
CA ASP A 95 -13.00 2.44 -2.52
C ASP A 95 -13.99 1.80 -1.55
N THR A 96 -14.11 2.40 -0.36
CA THR A 96 -14.89 1.86 0.74
C THR A 96 -16.26 2.52 0.93
N ARG A 97 -16.56 3.61 0.23
CA ARG A 97 -17.66 4.49 0.63
C ARG A 97 -19.00 4.24 -0.06
N ASN A 98 -19.02 3.81 -1.30
CA ASN A 98 -20.28 3.64 -2.03
C ASN A 98 -20.18 2.50 -3.03
N THR A 99 -20.88 1.43 -2.74
CA THR A 99 -20.85 0.21 -3.55
C THR A 99 -21.33 0.42 -4.98
N GLY A 100 -22.27 1.32 -5.20
CA GLY A 100 -22.83 1.57 -6.54
C GLY A 100 -21.93 2.37 -7.47
N SER A 101 -20.99 3.15 -6.92
CA SER A 101 -20.12 4.05 -7.69
C SER A 101 -18.64 3.70 -7.61
N ASN A 102 -18.27 2.72 -6.79
CA ASN A 102 -16.87 2.36 -6.64
C ASN A 102 -16.37 1.52 -7.83
N TYR A 103 -15.06 1.64 -8.08
CA TYR A 103 -14.44 1.00 -9.23
C TYR A 103 -14.53 -0.54 -9.16
N PHE A 104 -14.32 -1.13 -7.99
CA PHE A 104 -14.40 -2.56 -7.78
C PHE A 104 -15.78 -3.10 -8.17
N MET A 105 -16.84 -2.45 -7.69
CA MET A 105 -18.20 -2.87 -7.99
C MET A 105 -18.53 -2.72 -9.46
N GLN A 106 -18.08 -1.63 -10.10
CA GLN A 106 -18.34 -1.38 -11.51
C GLN A 106 -17.59 -2.31 -12.46
N THR A 107 -16.48 -2.88 -12.04
CA THR A 107 -15.66 -3.75 -12.90
C THR A 107 -15.79 -5.24 -12.57
N ARG A 108 -16.30 -5.62 -11.39
CA ARG A 108 -16.24 -7.02 -10.91
C ARG A 108 -17.56 -7.58 -10.42
N ASN A 109 -18.40 -6.77 -9.83
CA ASN A 109 -19.55 -7.28 -9.07
C ASN A 109 -20.60 -7.98 -9.94
N LEU A 110 -20.66 -7.66 -11.22
CA LEU A 110 -21.72 -8.13 -12.14
C LEU A 110 -21.14 -8.83 -13.36
N LEU A 111 -19.89 -9.29 -13.30
CA LEU A 111 -19.29 -10.00 -14.42
C LEU A 111 -19.71 -11.47 -14.39
N TRP A 112 -20.73 -11.78 -15.10
CA TRP A 112 -21.09 -13.16 -15.37
C TRP A 112 -20.15 -13.77 -16.39
N GLY A 113 -19.94 -15.07 -16.33
CA GLY A 113 -19.13 -15.80 -17.31
C GLY A 113 -19.59 -15.67 -18.75
N LEU A 114 -20.81 -15.18 -18.97
CA LEU A 114 -21.34 -14.84 -20.30
C LEU A 114 -20.60 -13.64 -20.92
N TYR A 115 -20.15 -12.69 -20.12
CA TYR A 115 -19.41 -11.53 -20.58
C TYR A 115 -17.94 -11.91 -20.71
N TRP A 116 -17.43 -11.80 -21.93
CA TRP A 116 -16.03 -12.08 -22.20
C TRP A 116 -15.22 -10.78 -22.21
N PRO A 117 -13.94 -10.81 -21.77
CA PRO A 117 -13.10 -9.62 -21.77
C PRO A 117 -12.66 -9.19 -23.17
N THR A 118 -12.87 -10.02 -24.17
CA THR A 118 -12.45 -9.77 -25.55
C THR A 118 -13.64 -9.82 -26.51
N ASP A 119 -13.62 -8.96 -27.51
CA ASP A 119 -14.50 -9.09 -28.67
C ASP A 119 -14.23 -10.42 -29.37
N TYR A 120 -15.30 -11.12 -29.72
CA TYR A 120 -15.15 -12.46 -30.29
C TYR A 120 -14.70 -12.44 -31.76
N LYS A 121 -14.92 -11.33 -32.49
CA LYS A 121 -14.54 -11.17 -33.89
C LYS A 121 -13.11 -10.70 -34.05
N THR A 122 -12.71 -9.73 -33.25
CA THR A 122 -11.39 -9.08 -33.33
C THR A 122 -10.35 -9.70 -32.39
N GLY A 123 -10.79 -10.28 -31.27
CA GLY A 123 -9.91 -10.78 -30.22
C GLY A 123 -9.35 -9.69 -29.31
N GLU A 124 -9.67 -8.41 -29.57
CA GLU A 124 -9.22 -7.28 -28.76
C GLU A 124 -9.98 -7.18 -27.44
N LEU A 125 -9.40 -6.51 -26.45
CA LEU A 125 -10.08 -6.26 -25.18
C LEU A 125 -11.31 -5.38 -25.39
N TRP A 126 -12.42 -5.78 -24.77
CA TRP A 126 -13.65 -5.02 -24.77
C TRP A 126 -13.48 -3.74 -23.95
N THR A 127 -13.72 -2.60 -24.58
CA THR A 127 -13.50 -1.28 -23.98
C THR A 127 -14.78 -0.57 -23.57
N GLU A 128 -15.93 -1.02 -24.06
CA GLU A 128 -17.20 -0.42 -23.74
C GLU A 128 -17.82 -1.04 -22.47
N ARG A 129 -18.88 -0.42 -22.01
CA ARG A 129 -19.66 -0.93 -20.90
C ARG A 129 -20.47 -2.15 -21.31
N TYR A 130 -20.53 -3.17 -20.47
CA TYR A 130 -21.43 -4.32 -20.65
C TYR A 130 -22.87 -3.93 -20.32
N GLY A 131 -23.57 -3.35 -21.30
CA GLY A 131 -24.90 -2.79 -21.11
C GLY A 131 -24.94 -1.73 -20.00
N SER A 132 -25.84 -1.87 -19.03
CA SER A 132 -25.92 -0.98 -17.86
C SER A 132 -25.17 -1.52 -16.64
N TYR A 133 -24.49 -2.65 -16.75
CA TYR A 133 -23.98 -3.39 -15.59
C TYR A 133 -22.55 -3.01 -15.20
N ALA A 134 -21.57 -3.36 -16.01
CA ALA A 134 -20.18 -3.30 -15.60
C ALA A 134 -19.23 -2.91 -16.73
N TYR A 135 -18.01 -2.58 -16.37
CA TYR A 135 -16.89 -2.35 -17.28
C TYR A 135 -15.91 -3.52 -17.23
N ASN A 136 -15.13 -3.69 -18.28
CA ASN A 136 -14.08 -4.69 -18.36
C ASN A 136 -12.88 -4.30 -17.52
N GLY A 137 -12.77 -4.86 -16.32
CA GLY A 137 -11.64 -4.56 -15.44
C GLY A 137 -10.28 -4.97 -15.98
N LEU A 138 -10.19 -5.98 -16.88
CA LEU A 138 -8.89 -6.34 -17.49
C LEU A 138 -8.38 -5.26 -18.44
N TYR A 139 -9.25 -4.45 -19.01
CA TYR A 139 -8.87 -3.26 -19.75
C TYR A 139 -8.60 -2.09 -18.80
N TYR A 140 -9.56 -1.75 -17.95
CA TYR A 140 -9.53 -0.55 -17.13
C TYR A 140 -8.54 -0.59 -15.98
N ASP A 141 -8.15 -1.76 -15.50
CA ASP A 141 -7.12 -1.91 -14.45
C ASP A 141 -5.74 -1.37 -14.87
N LYS A 142 -5.50 -1.24 -16.17
CA LYS A 142 -4.27 -0.67 -16.73
C LYS A 142 -4.33 0.85 -16.90
N GLU A 143 -5.54 1.39 -16.83
CA GLU A 143 -5.84 2.78 -17.14
C GLU A 143 -6.06 3.62 -15.87
N TRP A 144 -5.75 3.07 -14.71
CA TRP A 144 -5.81 3.80 -13.46
C TRP A 144 -4.77 3.32 -12.44
N GLU A 145 -4.42 4.22 -11.55
CA GLU A 145 -3.56 3.94 -10.41
C GLU A 145 -4.22 4.42 -9.14
N ASN A 146 -4.15 3.65 -8.08
CA ASN A 146 -4.58 4.03 -6.74
C ASN A 146 -3.56 3.53 -5.73
N GLY A 147 -2.95 4.45 -5.02
CA GLY A 147 -1.89 4.14 -4.08
C GLY A 147 -1.86 5.08 -2.90
N SER A 148 -1.35 4.58 -1.79
CA SER A 148 -1.08 5.35 -0.58
C SER A 148 0.33 5.05 -0.11
N THR A 149 1.09 6.09 0.16
CA THR A 149 2.42 5.98 0.77
C THR A 149 2.42 6.69 2.10
N SER A 150 2.70 5.96 3.18
CA SER A 150 2.87 6.52 4.52
C SER A 150 4.32 6.41 4.96
N THR A 151 4.87 7.52 5.45
CA THR A 151 6.20 7.55 6.07
C THR A 151 6.05 8.04 7.50
N LYS A 152 6.51 7.24 8.45
CA LYS A 152 6.49 7.55 9.88
C LYS A 152 7.90 7.59 10.43
N ILE A 153 8.24 8.69 11.10
CA ILE A 153 9.52 8.91 11.77
C ILE A 153 9.21 9.18 13.23
N ILE A 154 9.80 8.41 14.12
CA ILE A 154 9.79 8.67 15.57
C ILE A 154 11.23 8.69 16.02
N ALA A 155 11.63 9.75 16.73
CA ALA A 155 12.93 9.86 17.35
C ALA A 155 12.78 10.45 18.74
N ALA A 156 13.48 9.89 19.72
CA ALA A 156 13.53 10.41 21.08
C ALA A 156 14.95 10.33 21.61
N GLU A 157 15.41 11.43 22.16
CA GLU A 157 16.69 11.53 22.87
C GLU A 157 16.43 11.81 24.34
N THR A 158 16.95 10.97 25.21
CA THR A 158 16.91 11.15 26.65
C THR A 158 18.30 11.42 27.14
N LEU A 159 18.48 12.55 27.79
CA LEU A 159 19.70 12.96 28.45
C LEU A 159 19.50 12.84 29.96
N THR A 160 20.33 12.05 30.62
CA THR A 160 20.31 11.90 32.08
C THR A 160 21.66 12.34 32.67
N LEU A 161 21.60 13.34 33.55
CA LEU A 161 22.75 13.82 34.29
C LEU A 161 22.66 13.31 35.71
N HIS A 162 23.66 12.53 36.15
CA HIS A 162 23.82 12.07 37.52
C HIS A 162 24.60 13.13 38.30
N LEU A 163 23.88 14.01 39.02
CA LEU A 163 24.48 15.17 39.68
C LEU A 163 25.17 14.78 40.99
N MET A 164 24.53 13.92 41.76
CA MET A 164 25.05 13.37 43.01
C MET A 164 24.28 12.08 43.38
N PRO A 165 24.76 11.28 44.33
CA PRO A 165 24.05 10.08 44.77
C PRO A 165 22.61 10.41 45.19
N GLY A 166 21.64 9.81 44.47
CA GLY A 166 20.19 10.02 44.70
C GLY A 166 19.59 11.22 43.99
N LEU A 167 20.34 11.96 43.14
CA LEU A 167 19.81 13.10 42.37
C LEU A 167 20.24 13.02 40.92
N ASP A 168 19.26 12.76 40.07
CA ASP A 168 19.39 12.74 38.61
C ASP A 168 18.53 13.86 37.98
N LEU A 169 19.08 14.53 36.97
CA LEU A 169 18.36 15.43 36.10
C LEU A 169 18.12 14.75 34.75
N ARG A 170 16.87 14.62 34.35
CA ARG A 170 16.51 13.97 33.11
C ARG A 170 15.77 14.92 32.19
N SER A 171 16.21 15.01 30.92
CA SER A 171 15.56 15.76 29.86
C SER A 171 15.23 14.81 28.70
N ILE A 172 14.04 14.94 28.12
CA ILE A 172 13.58 14.14 27.00
C ILE A 172 13.16 15.05 25.86
N TYR A 173 13.73 14.82 24.70
CA TYR A 173 13.37 15.46 23.43
C TYR A 173 12.80 14.40 22.52
N SER A 174 11.61 14.63 21.97
CA SER A 174 10.98 13.70 21.05
C SER A 174 10.45 14.38 19.80
N TYR A 175 10.54 13.66 18.70
CA TYR A 175 10.00 14.04 17.41
C TYR A 175 9.16 12.89 16.86
N ASP A 176 7.90 13.15 16.53
CA ASP A 176 7.00 12.21 15.84
C ASP A 176 6.42 12.91 14.62
N ASN A 177 6.62 12.31 13.47
CA ASN A 177 6.06 12.81 12.21
C ASN A 177 5.50 11.65 11.40
N THR A 178 4.30 11.83 10.89
CA THR A 178 3.66 10.90 9.96
C THR A 178 3.18 11.67 8.75
N THR A 179 3.75 11.35 7.60
CA THR A 179 3.31 11.90 6.31
C THR A 179 2.61 10.80 5.51
N VAL A 180 1.38 11.07 5.08
CA VAL A 180 0.62 10.20 4.17
C VAL A 180 0.43 10.92 2.84
N LYS A 181 0.71 10.23 1.74
CA LYS A 181 0.44 10.68 0.38
C LYS A 181 -0.47 9.67 -0.29
N ASP A 182 -1.66 10.11 -0.62
CA ASP A 182 -2.61 9.35 -1.41
C ASP A 182 -2.59 9.86 -2.86
N HIS A 183 -2.60 8.93 -3.79
CA HIS A 183 -2.56 9.20 -5.23
C HIS A 183 -3.60 8.35 -5.93
N ILE A 184 -4.48 9.00 -6.69
CA ILE A 184 -5.44 8.34 -7.58
C ILE A 184 -5.27 8.98 -8.96
N TYR A 185 -5.01 8.17 -9.97
CA TYR A 185 -4.90 8.58 -11.35
C TYR A 185 -5.84 7.78 -12.24
N TYR A 186 -6.53 8.44 -13.13
CA TYR A 186 -7.32 7.84 -14.22
C TYR A 186 -6.78 8.39 -15.54
N SER A 187 -6.41 7.52 -16.47
CA SER A 187 -5.95 7.93 -17.80
C SER A 187 -7.10 8.51 -18.65
N ALA A 188 -6.76 9.14 -19.76
CA ALA A 188 -7.75 9.61 -20.74
C ALA A 188 -8.59 8.46 -21.34
N ASN A 189 -8.07 7.23 -21.36
CA ASN A 189 -8.77 6.04 -21.82
C ASN A 189 -9.71 5.43 -20.78
N HIS A 190 -9.60 5.88 -19.53
CA HIS A 190 -10.47 5.42 -18.47
C HIS A 190 -11.80 6.15 -18.49
N TYR A 191 -12.94 5.46 -18.30
CA TYR A 191 -14.27 6.07 -18.33
C TYR A 191 -14.47 7.22 -17.31
N LYS A 192 -13.68 7.26 -16.25
CA LYS A 192 -13.68 8.38 -15.28
C LYS A 192 -12.74 9.51 -15.67
N GLY A 193 -11.74 9.27 -16.50
CA GLY A 193 -10.75 10.25 -16.91
C GLY A 193 -10.98 10.82 -18.31
N SER A 194 -11.82 10.19 -19.13
CA SER A 194 -12.00 10.54 -20.54
C SER A 194 -12.54 11.95 -20.76
N ALA A 195 -13.39 12.45 -19.89
CA ALA A 195 -13.98 13.79 -20.01
C ALA A 195 -12.93 14.91 -19.80
N ASP A 196 -11.90 14.65 -19.00
CA ASP A 196 -10.89 15.63 -18.62
C ASP A 196 -9.53 15.36 -19.29
N ASN A 197 -9.49 14.45 -20.26
CA ASN A 197 -8.26 13.97 -20.90
C ASN A 197 -7.22 13.43 -19.88
N GLY A 198 -7.71 12.79 -18.85
CA GLY A 198 -6.99 12.28 -17.70
C GLY A 198 -7.30 13.04 -16.41
N ASN A 199 -7.37 12.36 -15.30
CA ASN A 199 -7.67 12.94 -13.99
C ASN A 199 -6.70 12.43 -12.93
N VAL A 200 -6.09 13.35 -12.18
CA VAL A 200 -5.16 13.06 -11.08
C VAL A 200 -5.67 13.71 -9.81
N ASN A 201 -5.74 12.94 -8.75
CA ASN A 201 -6.00 13.45 -7.40
C ASN A 201 -4.89 13.02 -6.47
N GLU A 202 -4.22 13.98 -5.86
CA GLU A 202 -3.20 13.76 -4.86
C GLU A 202 -3.58 14.45 -3.56
N TYR A 203 -3.47 13.71 -2.47
CA TYR A 203 -3.69 14.22 -1.12
C TYR A 203 -2.45 13.98 -0.27
N ARG A 204 -2.02 14.98 0.46
CA ARG A 204 -0.92 14.88 1.41
C ARG A 204 -1.35 15.36 2.78
N THR A 205 -1.13 14.52 3.79
CA THR A 205 -1.32 14.85 5.20
C THR A 205 0.01 14.67 5.93
N THR A 206 0.34 15.62 6.79
CA THR A 206 1.57 15.58 7.61
C THR A 206 1.22 15.80 9.05
#